data_912cba9b84ec1379cc10876797c78c20
#
_entry.id   912cba9b84ec1379cc10876797c78c20
#
_cell.length_a   1.000
_cell.length_b   1.000
_cell.length_c   1.000
_cell.angle_alpha   90.00
_cell.angle_beta   90.00
_cell.angle_gamma   90.00
#
_symmetry.space_group_name_H-M   'P 1'
#
loop_
_entity.id
_entity.type
_entity.pdbx_description
1 polymer ?
#
loop_
_entity_poly.entity_id
_entity_poly.type
_entity_poly.pdbx_seq_one_letter_code
_entity_poly.pdbx_strand_id
1 'polypeptide(L)'
;MTDERIEKIKSAVESAENIPANKKAELLRLLSKLQPAIAKVSETHHEHAQSIARLVEASTHEATRTKKKPQQAKTLLQELKQSVENFEASHPELVALVTEYTAFLAAVGI
;
A
#
# COMPACT_ATOMS: atom_id res chain seq x y z
N MET A 1 -7.38 11.26 -7.90
CA MET A 1 -5.91 11.36 -7.98
C MET A 1 -5.26 10.50 -6.93
N THR A 2 -4.03 10.03 -7.19
CA THR A 2 -3.34 9.10 -6.30
C THR A 2 -3.12 9.66 -4.90
N ASP A 3 -2.84 10.97 -4.81
CA ASP A 3 -2.56 11.64 -3.54
C ASP A 3 -3.75 11.59 -2.60
N GLU A 4 -4.95 11.85 -3.12
CA GLU A 4 -6.16 11.84 -2.32
C GLU A 4 -6.48 10.46 -1.79
N ARG A 5 -6.23 9.45 -2.60
CA ARG A 5 -6.49 8.06 -2.25
C ARG A 5 -5.63 7.63 -1.07
N ILE A 6 -4.33 7.96 -1.14
CA ILE A 6 -3.39 7.63 -0.06
C ILE A 6 -3.72 8.44 1.20
N GLU A 7 -4.08 9.73 1.06
CA GLU A 7 -4.46 10.53 2.22
C GLU A 7 -5.69 9.97 2.94
N LYS A 8 -6.68 9.51 2.19
CA LYS A 8 -7.87 8.90 2.77
C LYS A 8 -7.53 7.65 3.56
N ILE A 9 -6.67 6.80 3.00
CA ILE A 9 -6.35 5.55 3.69
C ILE A 9 -5.48 5.79 4.92
N LYS A 10 -4.63 6.84 4.90
CA LYS A 10 -3.86 7.22 6.08
C LYS A 10 -4.78 7.63 7.23
N SER A 11 -5.84 8.38 6.92
CA SER A 11 -6.83 8.76 7.93
C SER A 11 -7.54 7.54 8.50
N ALA A 12 -7.86 6.56 7.64
CA ALA A 12 -8.49 5.33 8.09
C ALA A 12 -7.58 4.54 9.03
N VAL A 13 -6.29 4.50 8.73
CA VAL A 13 -5.30 3.84 9.59
C VAL A 13 -5.21 4.53 10.95
N GLU A 14 -5.17 5.87 10.96
CA GLU A 14 -5.10 6.62 12.20
C GLU A 14 -6.30 6.35 13.10
N SER A 15 -7.47 6.15 12.51
CA SER A 15 -8.71 5.91 13.23
C SER A 15 -8.92 4.44 13.62
N ALA A 16 -8.13 3.52 13.06
CA ALA A 16 -8.32 2.10 13.31
C ALA A 16 -7.96 1.73 14.75
N GLU A 17 -8.86 1.02 15.42
CA GLU A 17 -8.64 0.62 16.81
C GLU A 17 -8.00 -0.75 16.95
N ASN A 18 -8.05 -1.56 15.88
CA ASN A 18 -7.54 -2.92 15.90
C ASN A 18 -6.07 -3.04 15.50
N ILE A 19 -5.38 -1.91 15.28
CA ILE A 19 -3.97 -1.90 14.93
C ILE A 19 -3.20 -1.26 16.10
N PRO A 20 -2.19 -1.96 16.67
CA PRO A 20 -1.40 -1.39 17.75
C PRO A 20 -0.69 -0.10 17.33
N ALA A 21 -0.48 0.81 18.27
CA ALA A 21 0.08 2.14 17.98
C ALA A 21 1.43 2.09 17.25
N ASN A 22 2.32 1.17 17.66
CA ASN A 22 3.62 1.05 17.00
C ASN A 22 3.49 0.55 15.56
N LYS A 23 2.50 -0.30 15.29
CA LYS A 23 2.23 -0.78 13.93
C LYS A 23 1.58 0.30 13.07
N LYS A 24 0.69 1.10 13.68
CA LYS A 24 0.12 2.26 12.98
C LYS A 24 1.20 3.21 12.50
N ALA A 25 2.15 3.54 13.38
CA ALA A 25 3.23 4.47 13.03
C ALA A 25 4.04 3.96 11.86
N GLU A 26 4.37 2.67 11.86
CA GLU A 26 5.14 2.07 10.77
C GLU A 26 4.36 2.05 9.46
N LEU A 27 3.07 1.70 9.52
CA LEU A 27 2.23 1.68 8.33
C LEU A 27 2.09 3.09 7.74
N LEU A 28 1.87 4.09 8.59
CA LEU A 28 1.77 5.47 8.12
C LEU A 28 3.08 5.95 7.48
N ARG A 29 4.22 5.54 8.04
CA ARG A 29 5.53 5.85 7.46
C ARG A 29 5.66 5.26 6.05
N LEU A 30 5.28 4.00 5.89
CA LEU A 30 5.34 3.34 4.59
C LEU A 30 4.41 3.98 3.57
N LEU A 31 3.19 4.33 3.97
CA LEU A 31 2.24 5.00 3.09
C LEU A 31 2.77 6.37 2.67
N SER A 32 3.39 7.09 3.59
CA SER A 32 3.98 8.41 3.27
C SER A 32 5.13 8.31 2.29
N LYS A 33 5.87 7.22 2.31
CA LYS A 33 6.95 6.98 1.35
C LYS A 33 6.43 6.47 0.00
N LEU A 34 5.38 5.68 0.02
CA LEU A 34 4.77 5.16 -1.20
C LEU A 34 4.16 6.27 -2.04
N GLN A 35 3.57 7.26 -1.39
CA GLN A 35 2.85 8.33 -2.09
C GLN A 35 3.72 9.03 -3.16
N PRO A 36 4.91 9.56 -2.83
CA PRO A 36 5.74 10.20 -3.85
C PRO A 36 6.32 9.22 -4.86
N ALA A 37 6.57 7.97 -4.47
CA ALA A 37 7.07 6.97 -5.40
C ALA A 37 6.02 6.62 -6.45
N ILE A 38 4.76 6.51 -6.05
CA ILE A 38 3.65 6.28 -6.99
C ILE A 38 3.44 7.51 -7.87
N ALA A 39 3.58 8.70 -7.31
CA ALA A 39 3.44 9.94 -8.09
C ALA A 39 4.48 10.03 -9.22
N LYS A 40 5.69 9.53 -8.97
CA LYS A 40 6.72 9.49 -10.00
C LYS A 40 6.33 8.59 -11.17
N VAL A 41 5.78 7.42 -10.88
CA VAL A 41 5.29 6.51 -11.91
C VAL A 41 4.15 7.17 -12.70
N SER A 42 3.31 7.92 -12.00
CA SER A 42 2.17 8.61 -12.62
C SER A 42 2.57 9.59 -13.71
N GLU A 43 3.78 10.14 -13.65
CA GLU A 43 4.26 11.09 -14.65
C GLU A 43 4.37 10.47 -16.05
N THR A 44 4.72 9.18 -16.12
CA THR A 44 4.89 8.49 -17.39
C THR A 44 3.89 7.36 -17.59
N HIS A 45 3.35 6.81 -16.51
CA HIS A 45 2.45 5.64 -16.56
C HIS A 45 1.27 5.88 -15.64
N HIS A 46 0.45 6.85 -15.98
CA HIS A 46 -0.66 7.31 -15.15
C HIS A 46 -1.64 6.18 -14.75
N GLU A 47 -2.03 5.36 -15.72
CA GLU A 47 -2.98 4.27 -15.45
C GLU A 47 -2.41 3.22 -14.52
N HIS A 48 -1.14 2.88 -14.69
CA HIS A 48 -0.46 1.94 -13.80
C HIS A 48 -0.36 2.51 -12.38
N ALA A 49 -0.04 3.80 -12.28
CA ALA A 49 0.05 4.45 -10.97
C ALA A 49 -1.29 4.41 -10.24
N GLN A 50 -2.39 4.62 -10.98
CA GLN A 50 -3.72 4.54 -10.38
C GLN A 50 -4.05 3.13 -9.91
N SER A 51 -3.67 2.11 -10.70
CA SER A 51 -3.87 0.72 -10.29
C SER A 51 -3.08 0.37 -9.04
N ILE A 52 -1.82 0.82 -8.98
CA ILE A 52 -0.97 0.60 -7.81
C ILE A 52 -1.58 1.27 -6.58
N ALA A 53 -2.01 2.52 -6.71
CA ALA A 53 -2.62 3.26 -5.61
C ALA A 53 -3.89 2.58 -5.12
N ARG A 54 -4.70 2.05 -6.04
CA ARG A 54 -5.93 1.35 -5.69
C ARG A 54 -5.63 0.07 -4.90
N LEU A 55 -4.59 -0.68 -5.31
CA LEU A 55 -4.20 -1.89 -4.61
C LEU A 55 -3.64 -1.58 -3.22
N VAL A 56 -2.87 -0.50 -3.09
CA VAL A 56 -2.39 -0.04 -1.78
C VAL A 56 -3.58 0.31 -0.89
N GLU A 57 -4.53 1.07 -1.42
CA GLU A 57 -5.72 1.45 -0.67
C GLU A 57 -6.52 0.22 -0.22
N ALA A 58 -6.79 -0.69 -1.14
CA ALA A 58 -7.59 -1.87 -0.85
C ALA A 58 -6.91 -2.78 0.19
N SER A 59 -5.61 -3.00 0.05
CA SER A 59 -4.89 -3.85 0.99
C SER A 59 -4.78 -3.22 2.37
N THR A 60 -4.57 -1.91 2.45
CA THR A 60 -4.57 -1.21 3.73
C THR A 60 -5.95 -1.25 4.37
N HIS A 61 -6.99 -1.09 3.56
CA HIS A 61 -8.36 -1.19 4.05
C HIS A 61 -8.61 -2.55 4.71
N GLU A 62 -8.14 -3.63 4.09
CA GLU A 62 -8.25 -4.96 4.69
C GLU A 62 -7.53 -5.04 6.04
N ALA A 63 -6.39 -4.38 6.17
CA ALA A 63 -5.65 -4.34 7.42
C ALA A 63 -6.41 -3.63 8.54
N THR A 64 -7.29 -2.67 8.19
CA THR A 64 -8.06 -1.92 9.20
C THR A 64 -9.38 -2.60 9.55
N ARG A 65 -9.74 -3.69 8.90
CA ARG A 65 -11.01 -4.36 9.17
C ARG A 65 -10.99 -5.05 10.52
N THR A 66 -12.12 -4.99 11.22
CA THR A 66 -12.31 -5.70 12.47
C THR A 66 -12.35 -7.20 12.23
N LYS A 67 -13.09 -7.62 11.19
CA LYS A 67 -13.12 -9.02 10.74
C LYS A 67 -12.26 -9.14 9.49
N LYS A 68 -11.06 -9.63 9.65
CA LYS A 68 -10.12 -9.75 8.54
C LYS A 68 -10.46 -10.92 7.63
N LYS A 69 -10.17 -10.74 6.34
CA LYS A 69 -10.34 -11.78 5.33
C LYS A 69 -8.96 -12.06 4.72
N PRO A 70 -8.19 -12.98 5.32
CA PRO A 70 -6.79 -13.20 4.93
C PRO A 70 -6.60 -13.56 3.45
N GLN A 71 -7.54 -14.32 2.87
CA GLN A 71 -7.45 -14.69 1.46
C GLN A 71 -7.53 -13.47 0.54
N GLN A 72 -8.44 -12.56 0.83
CA GLN A 72 -8.58 -11.34 0.02
C GLN A 72 -7.35 -10.46 0.16
N ALA A 73 -6.86 -10.29 1.37
CA ALA A 73 -5.66 -9.49 1.62
C ALA A 73 -4.46 -10.07 0.89
N LYS A 74 -4.27 -11.38 0.97
CA LYS A 74 -3.16 -12.06 0.30
C LYS A 74 -3.20 -11.86 -1.20
N THR A 75 -4.38 -11.98 -1.80
CA THR A 75 -4.57 -11.78 -3.24
C THR A 75 -4.21 -10.36 -3.64
N LEU A 76 -4.67 -9.37 -2.86
CA LEU A 76 -4.38 -7.96 -3.12
C LEU A 76 -2.88 -7.67 -3.06
N LEU A 77 -2.19 -8.24 -2.07
CA LEU A 77 -0.74 -8.04 -1.93
C LEU A 77 0.01 -8.68 -3.07
N GLN A 78 -0.42 -9.86 -3.54
CA GLN A 78 0.20 -10.52 -4.69
C GLN A 78 0.00 -9.70 -5.96
N GLU A 79 -1.20 -9.18 -6.18
CA GLU A 79 -1.48 -8.33 -7.33
C GLU A 79 -0.64 -7.06 -7.30
N LEU A 80 -0.46 -6.48 -6.12
CA LEU A 80 0.35 -5.28 -5.95
C LEU A 80 1.81 -5.55 -6.33
N LYS A 81 2.37 -6.65 -5.84
CA LYS A 81 3.74 -7.02 -6.16
C LYS A 81 3.92 -7.22 -7.66
N GLN A 82 2.99 -7.91 -8.31
CA GLN A 82 3.04 -8.13 -9.74
C GLN A 82 2.93 -6.83 -10.52
N SER A 83 2.11 -5.90 -10.04
CA SER A 83 1.91 -4.61 -10.71
C SER A 83 3.18 -3.79 -10.80
N VAL A 84 4.08 -3.93 -9.83
CA VAL A 84 5.29 -3.10 -9.80
C VAL A 84 6.52 -3.79 -10.40
N GLU A 85 6.46 -5.08 -10.68
CA GLU A 85 7.61 -5.82 -11.24
C GLU A 85 8.17 -5.18 -12.50
N ASN A 86 7.31 -4.68 -13.37
CA ASN A 86 7.73 -4.09 -14.64
C ASN A 86 8.47 -2.76 -14.45
N PHE A 87 8.44 -2.20 -13.26
CA PHE A 87 9.08 -0.91 -12.96
C PHE A 87 10.40 -1.06 -12.22
N GLU A 88 10.92 -2.28 -12.06
CA GLU A 88 12.14 -2.51 -11.29
C GLU A 88 13.33 -1.73 -11.85
N ALA A 89 13.46 -1.69 -13.18
CA ALA A 89 14.59 -1.01 -13.83
C ALA A 89 14.47 0.51 -13.76
N SER A 90 13.25 1.05 -13.92
CA SER A 90 13.04 2.50 -14.01
C SER A 90 12.66 3.13 -12.65
N HIS A 91 12.05 2.35 -11.75
CA HIS A 91 11.61 2.84 -10.45
C HIS A 91 11.92 1.83 -9.35
N PRO A 92 13.22 1.56 -9.10
CA PRO A 92 13.61 0.55 -8.11
C PRO A 92 13.17 0.90 -6.69
N GLU A 93 13.05 2.19 -6.39
CA GLU A 93 12.56 2.66 -5.10
C GLU A 93 11.14 2.21 -4.82
N LEU A 94 10.28 2.30 -5.84
CA LEU A 94 8.89 1.86 -5.72
C LEU A 94 8.83 0.36 -5.43
N VAL A 95 9.61 -0.44 -6.14
CA VAL A 95 9.62 -1.89 -5.96
C VAL A 95 10.08 -2.25 -4.54
N ALA A 96 11.13 -1.58 -4.06
CA ALA A 96 11.64 -1.81 -2.70
C ALA A 96 10.58 -1.45 -1.65
N LEU A 97 9.89 -0.32 -1.82
CA LEU A 97 8.86 0.12 -0.90
C LEU A 97 7.65 -0.82 -0.89
N VAL A 98 7.25 -1.29 -2.07
CA VAL A 98 6.13 -2.25 -2.15
C VAL A 98 6.51 -3.56 -1.49
N THR A 99 7.74 -4.02 -1.67
CA THR A 99 8.23 -5.24 -1.02
C THR A 99 8.17 -5.08 0.51
N GLU A 100 8.65 -3.96 1.02
CA GLU A 100 8.61 -3.68 2.45
C GLU A 100 7.17 -3.59 2.97
N TYR A 101 6.31 -2.91 2.24
CA TYR A 101 4.91 -2.73 2.58
C TYR A 101 4.16 -4.08 2.63
N THR A 102 4.35 -4.93 1.62
CA THR A 102 3.66 -6.23 1.59
C THR A 102 4.16 -7.15 2.70
N ALA A 103 5.46 -7.12 2.99
CA ALA A 103 6.02 -7.90 4.09
C ALA A 103 5.48 -7.43 5.43
N PHE A 104 5.34 -6.11 5.60
CA PHE A 104 4.79 -5.55 6.83
C PHE A 104 3.36 -5.99 7.06
N LEU A 105 2.49 -5.88 6.04
CA LEU A 105 1.09 -6.28 6.19
C LEU A 105 0.95 -7.78 6.46
N ALA A 106 1.77 -8.59 5.81
CA ALA A 106 1.78 -10.03 6.08
C ALA A 106 2.17 -10.31 7.54
N ALA A 107 3.13 -9.56 8.06
CA ALA A 107 3.59 -9.74 9.45
C ALA A 107 2.55 -9.33 10.48
N VAL A 108 1.67 -8.37 10.17
CA VAL A 108 0.61 -7.97 11.11
C VAL A 108 -0.63 -8.85 11.00
N GLY A 109 -0.59 -9.88 10.17
CA GLY A 109 -1.62 -10.93 10.19
C GLY A 109 -2.86 -10.68 9.36
N ILE A 110 -2.71 -10.00 8.26
CA ILE A 110 -3.85 -9.87 7.34
C ILE A 110 -3.85 -10.91 6.25
#